data_ffb79afff8461cad6110651d0039fe95
#
_entry.id   ffb79afff8461cad6110651d0039fe95
#
_cell.length_a   1.000
_cell.length_b   1.000
_cell.length_c   1.000
_cell.angle_alpha   90.00
_cell.angle_beta   90.00
_cell.angle_gamma   90.00
#
_symmetry.space_group_name_H-M   'P 1'
#
loop_
_entity.id
_entity.type
_entity.pdbx_description
1 polymer ?
#
loop_
_entity_poly.entity_id
_entity_poly.type
_entity_poly.pdbx_seq_one_letter_code
_entity_poly.pdbx_strand_id
1 'polypeptide(L)'
;MIPLPEPLIAAFKQRFGIETLDQGYGQSEVLGLLHRPDEGQPHKPGSLGQPLAGIEATLLDDDDREVAPGEVGEFCVRPTEPHVIFNGYFWNPEATLRATTNLWYHTGDLGRRDEDGDWFFVDRKADFIRYKGRNVSSFAVEAAVGAHPAVAECAAHGVRSAELEHEAEIKVCVVLKPGQTVAPEELARFVNDTAPYFFVPRYVEFVEELPRTPTARVQKYRLRDRGITPATWDAVAAGFVVHR
;
A
#
# COMPACT_ATOMS: atom_id res chain seq x y z
N MET A 1 -5.85 5.84 1.64
CA MET A 1 -4.96 6.58 2.58
C MET A 1 -3.61 5.88 2.57
N ILE A 2 -2.51 6.58 2.78
CA ILE A 2 -1.19 5.96 2.99
C ILE A 2 -0.86 6.22 4.47
N PRO A 3 -0.51 5.21 5.26
CA PRO A 3 -0.09 5.41 6.64
C PRO A 3 1.09 6.37 6.72
N LEU A 4 1.10 7.24 7.72
CA LEU A 4 2.23 8.13 7.94
C LEU A 4 3.42 7.32 8.48
N PRO A 5 4.64 7.48 7.92
CA PRO A 5 5.84 6.83 8.45
C PRO A 5 6.14 7.27 9.88
N GLU A 6 6.53 6.35 10.74
CA GLU A 6 6.88 6.65 12.15
C GLU A 6 7.89 7.80 12.32
N PRO A 7 8.97 7.92 11.50
CA PRO A 7 9.88 9.08 11.60
C PRO A 7 9.18 10.41 11.35
N LEU A 8 8.20 10.45 10.44
CA LEU A 8 7.42 11.66 10.15
C LEU A 8 6.49 12.00 11.32
N ILE A 9 5.84 10.99 11.91
CA ILE A 9 5.01 11.14 13.11
C ILE A 9 5.86 11.72 14.25
N ALA A 10 7.03 11.15 14.50
CA ALA A 10 7.95 11.62 15.54
C ALA A 10 8.39 13.08 15.31
N ALA A 11 8.78 13.41 14.07
CA ALA A 11 9.17 14.78 13.72
C ALA A 11 8.02 15.78 13.88
N PHE A 12 6.80 15.37 13.53
CA PHE A 12 5.59 16.19 13.67
C PHE A 12 5.27 16.44 15.13
N LYS A 13 5.29 15.40 15.97
CA LYS A 13 5.10 15.51 17.43
C LYS A 13 6.10 16.46 18.06
N GLN A 14 7.39 16.29 17.74
CA GLN A 14 8.45 17.15 18.23
C GLN A 14 8.26 18.61 17.80
N ARG A 15 7.91 18.85 16.55
CA ARG A 15 7.77 20.20 16.00
C ARG A 15 6.60 20.98 16.59
N PHE A 16 5.49 20.30 16.85
CA PHE A 16 4.23 20.93 17.28
C PHE A 16 3.91 20.72 18.76
N GLY A 17 4.74 19.99 19.49
CA GLY A 17 4.55 19.74 20.92
C GLY A 17 3.30 18.91 21.25
N ILE A 18 2.86 18.05 20.33
CA ILE A 18 1.70 17.18 20.52
C ILE A 18 2.14 15.79 20.99
N GLU A 19 1.37 15.18 21.89
CA GLU A 19 1.67 13.85 22.41
C GLU A 19 1.16 12.73 21.51
N THR A 20 -0.01 12.91 20.93
CA THR A 20 -0.68 11.92 20.09
C THR A 20 -0.93 12.45 18.69
N LEU A 21 -0.79 11.59 17.70
CA LEU A 21 -1.21 11.80 16.32
C LEU A 21 -1.91 10.53 15.85
N ASP A 22 -3.22 10.53 15.95
CA ASP A 22 -4.03 9.38 15.58
C ASP A 22 -4.23 9.33 14.07
N GLN A 23 -4.19 8.13 13.54
CA GLN A 23 -4.49 7.84 12.16
C GLN A 23 -5.85 7.16 12.09
N GLY A 24 -6.74 7.68 11.28
CA GLY A 24 -8.00 7.04 10.93
C GLY A 24 -7.98 6.55 9.50
N TYR A 25 -8.94 5.75 9.11
CA TYR A 25 -9.11 5.28 7.74
C TYR A 25 -10.54 5.56 7.26
N GLY A 26 -10.65 5.95 6.00
CA GLY A 26 -11.92 6.16 5.32
C GLY A 26 -11.73 6.49 3.85
N GLN A 27 -12.83 6.45 3.14
CA GLN A 27 -12.93 6.78 1.72
C GLN A 27 -14.11 7.74 1.52
N SER A 28 -14.27 8.30 0.31
CA SER A 28 -15.44 9.15 0.00
C SER A 28 -16.75 8.37 0.11
N GLU A 29 -16.70 7.07 -0.11
CA GLU A 29 -17.80 6.12 -0.05
C GLU A 29 -18.20 5.77 1.38
N VAL A 30 -17.25 5.81 2.33
CA VAL A 30 -17.45 5.54 3.75
C VAL A 30 -16.53 6.44 4.57
N LEU A 31 -17.06 7.58 4.98
CA LEU A 31 -16.29 8.55 5.76
C LEU A 31 -16.06 8.02 7.18
N GLY A 32 -14.77 7.85 7.55
CA GLY A 32 -14.42 7.43 8.90
C GLY A 32 -14.75 5.95 9.17
N LEU A 33 -14.24 5.03 8.36
CA LEU A 33 -14.43 3.59 8.57
C LEU A 33 -13.76 3.09 9.86
N LEU A 34 -12.51 3.47 10.08
CA LEU A 34 -11.72 3.08 11.24
C LEU A 34 -11.28 4.31 12.00
N HIS A 35 -11.38 4.27 13.30
CA HIS A 35 -10.92 5.31 14.19
C HIS A 35 -10.53 4.71 15.53
N ARG A 36 -9.65 5.38 16.25
CA ARG A 36 -9.30 4.99 17.60
C ARG A 36 -10.39 5.42 18.56
N PRO A 37 -11.01 4.50 19.31
CA PRO A 37 -12.21 4.83 20.07
C PRO A 37 -11.99 5.60 21.37
N ASP A 38 -10.78 5.57 21.98
CA ASP A 38 -10.56 6.11 23.31
C ASP A 38 -9.27 6.91 23.49
N GLU A 39 -9.38 8.11 24.04
CA GLU A 39 -8.28 8.85 24.67
C GLU A 39 -7.78 8.05 25.88
N GLY A 40 -6.60 7.45 25.79
CA GLY A 40 -5.94 6.78 26.91
C GLY A 40 -5.50 5.33 26.67
N GLN A 41 -5.92 4.69 25.60
CA GLN A 41 -5.36 3.40 25.22
C GLN A 41 -3.95 3.57 24.58
N PRO A 42 -2.99 2.66 24.87
CA PRO A 42 -1.68 2.72 24.25
C PRO A 42 -1.81 2.67 22.72
N HIS A 43 -1.20 3.65 22.03
CA HIS A 43 -1.18 3.67 20.59
C HIS A 43 -0.25 2.57 20.06
N LYS A 44 -0.80 1.64 19.25
CA LYS A 44 0.01 0.71 18.49
C LYS A 44 0.50 1.38 17.22
N PRO A 45 1.82 1.43 16.98
CA PRO A 45 2.37 2.03 15.76
C PRO A 45 1.72 1.45 14.50
N GLY A 46 1.24 2.32 13.61
CA GLY A 46 0.57 1.94 12.36
C GLY A 46 -0.86 1.43 12.50
N SER A 47 -1.43 1.34 13.71
CA SER A 47 -2.85 1.02 13.89
C SER A 47 -3.74 2.14 13.35
N LEU A 48 -4.79 1.76 12.65
CA LEU A 48 -5.88 2.62 12.18
C LEU A 48 -7.04 2.70 13.18
N GLY A 49 -6.95 1.95 14.29
CA GLY A 49 -8.00 1.81 15.27
C GLY A 49 -8.98 0.69 14.95
N GLN A 50 -10.24 0.89 15.32
CA GLN A 50 -11.33 -0.07 15.22
C GLN A 50 -12.50 0.50 14.41
N PRO A 51 -13.42 -0.33 13.91
CA PRO A 51 -14.60 0.13 13.18
C PRO A 51 -15.46 1.09 14.00
N LEU A 52 -15.95 2.14 13.34
CA LEU A 52 -16.88 3.09 13.95
C LEU A 52 -18.27 2.50 14.13
N ALA A 53 -19.02 3.06 15.07
CA ALA A 53 -20.45 2.76 15.23
C ALA A 53 -21.23 3.07 13.94
N GLY A 54 -22.31 2.35 13.70
CA GLY A 54 -23.15 2.51 12.52
C GLY A 54 -22.70 1.71 11.28
N ILE A 55 -21.52 1.07 11.35
CA ILE A 55 -21.01 0.19 10.30
C ILE A 55 -20.56 -1.15 10.87
N GLU A 56 -20.78 -2.20 10.11
CA GLU A 56 -20.13 -3.49 10.30
C GLU A 56 -18.96 -3.59 9.32
N ALA A 57 -17.79 -3.94 9.83
CA ALA A 57 -16.58 -4.08 9.03
C ALA A 57 -15.94 -5.44 9.24
N THR A 58 -15.40 -6.01 8.17
CA THR A 58 -14.66 -7.27 8.21
C THR A 58 -13.54 -7.26 7.19
N LEU A 59 -12.67 -8.28 7.24
CA LEU A 59 -11.62 -8.53 6.27
C LEU A 59 -11.97 -9.80 5.51
N LEU A 60 -12.15 -9.69 4.19
CA LEU A 60 -12.54 -10.80 3.32
C LEU A 60 -11.41 -11.20 2.36
N ASP A 61 -11.31 -12.49 2.09
CA ASP A 61 -10.48 -13.04 1.02
C ASP A 61 -11.15 -12.86 -0.36
N ASP A 62 -10.55 -13.43 -1.42
CA ASP A 62 -11.08 -13.35 -2.79
C ASP A 62 -12.34 -14.19 -3.01
N ASP A 63 -12.70 -15.08 -2.07
CA ASP A 63 -13.93 -15.88 -2.05
C ASP A 63 -15.02 -15.29 -1.13
N ASP A 64 -14.83 -14.05 -0.67
CA ASP A 64 -15.71 -13.34 0.29
C ASP A 64 -15.88 -14.07 1.63
N ARG A 65 -14.83 -14.76 2.09
CA ARG A 65 -14.79 -15.38 3.41
C ARG A 65 -13.94 -14.54 4.36
N GLU A 66 -14.38 -14.45 5.60
CA GLU A 66 -13.63 -13.74 6.64
C GLU A 66 -12.29 -14.43 6.90
N VAL A 67 -11.21 -13.62 6.90
CA VAL A 67 -9.86 -14.10 7.20
C VAL A 67 -9.60 -14.12 8.70
N ALA A 68 -8.70 -14.99 9.15
CA ALA A 68 -8.30 -15.07 10.55
C ALA A 68 -7.48 -13.83 11.00
N PRO A 69 -7.44 -13.54 12.31
CA PRO A 69 -6.56 -12.50 12.84
C PRO A 69 -5.11 -12.71 12.40
N GLY A 70 -4.46 -11.63 11.96
CA GLY A 70 -3.11 -11.63 11.40
C GLY A 70 -3.04 -11.89 9.89
N GLU A 71 -4.05 -12.47 9.29
CA GLU A 71 -4.13 -12.66 7.85
C GLU A 71 -4.55 -11.38 7.13
N VAL A 72 -4.18 -11.30 5.85
CA VAL A 72 -4.49 -10.15 4.99
C VAL A 72 -5.79 -10.43 4.25
N GLY A 73 -6.75 -9.49 4.35
CA GLY A 73 -7.99 -9.48 3.61
C GLY A 73 -8.34 -8.08 3.11
N GLU A 74 -9.34 -7.97 2.25
CA GLU A 74 -9.89 -6.70 1.82
C GLU A 74 -10.78 -6.10 2.91
N PHE A 75 -10.63 -4.81 3.19
CA PHE A 75 -11.58 -4.08 4.03
C PHE A 75 -12.95 -4.08 3.36
N CYS A 76 -13.91 -4.75 3.98
CA CYS A 76 -15.28 -4.80 3.51
C CYS A 76 -16.23 -4.28 4.58
N VAL A 77 -17.20 -3.49 4.18
CA VAL A 77 -18.12 -2.83 5.10
C VAL A 77 -19.57 -2.90 4.64
N ARG A 78 -20.48 -2.89 5.59
CA ARG A 78 -21.90 -2.66 5.35
C ARG A 78 -22.50 -1.75 6.43
N PRO A 79 -23.52 -0.95 6.09
CA PRO A 79 -24.16 -0.07 7.05
C PRO A 79 -25.05 -0.87 8.00
N THR A 80 -25.00 -0.52 9.29
CA THR A 80 -25.98 -0.95 10.29
C THR A 80 -26.97 0.15 10.61
N GLU A 81 -26.68 1.39 10.15
CA GLU A 81 -27.52 2.56 10.28
C GLU A 81 -27.67 3.28 8.92
N PRO A 82 -28.76 4.04 8.70
CA PRO A 82 -28.94 4.81 7.48
C PRO A 82 -27.86 5.89 7.28
N HIS A 83 -27.49 6.16 6.04
CA HIS A 83 -26.65 7.30 5.61
C HIS A 83 -25.18 7.28 6.07
N VAL A 84 -24.67 6.16 6.55
CA VAL A 84 -23.26 6.03 6.99
C VAL A 84 -22.32 5.63 5.86
N ILE A 85 -22.84 5.09 4.76
CA ILE A 85 -22.10 4.85 3.53
C ILE A 85 -22.79 5.52 2.33
N PHE A 86 -22.10 5.64 1.20
CA PHE A 86 -22.65 6.21 -0.01
C PHE A 86 -23.83 5.39 -0.57
N ASN A 87 -24.69 6.03 -1.40
CA ASN A 87 -25.81 5.37 -2.06
C ASN A 87 -25.45 4.74 -3.42
N GLY A 88 -24.17 4.81 -3.81
CA GLY A 88 -23.68 4.34 -5.10
C GLY A 88 -23.00 5.44 -5.90
N TYR A 89 -22.34 5.04 -6.99
CA TYR A 89 -21.64 5.96 -7.88
C TYR A 89 -22.61 6.66 -8.81
N PHE A 90 -22.50 7.97 -8.87
CA PHE A 90 -23.37 8.81 -9.69
C PHE A 90 -23.24 8.44 -11.18
N TRP A 91 -24.37 8.11 -11.81
CA TRP A 91 -24.47 7.67 -13.22
C TRP A 91 -23.58 6.48 -13.59
N ASN A 92 -23.18 5.67 -12.61
CA ASN A 92 -22.36 4.48 -12.85
C ASN A 92 -22.86 3.28 -12.02
N PRO A 93 -24.03 2.73 -12.35
CA PRO A 93 -24.61 1.61 -11.64
C PRO A 93 -23.76 0.33 -11.70
N GLU A 94 -23.06 0.12 -12.82
CA GLU A 94 -22.18 -1.05 -12.95
C GLU A 94 -21.00 -1.02 -11.97
N ALA A 95 -20.39 0.16 -11.78
CA ALA A 95 -19.33 0.32 -10.77
C ALA A 95 -19.89 0.13 -9.36
N THR A 96 -21.10 0.61 -9.10
CA THR A 96 -21.79 0.38 -7.82
C THR A 96 -21.99 -1.10 -7.56
N LEU A 97 -22.55 -1.85 -8.51
CA LEU A 97 -22.77 -3.29 -8.37
C LEU A 97 -21.45 -4.07 -8.16
N ARG A 98 -20.40 -3.71 -8.90
CA ARG A 98 -19.06 -4.32 -8.68
C ARG A 98 -18.49 -4.04 -7.31
N ALA A 99 -18.73 -2.85 -6.77
CA ALA A 99 -18.21 -2.45 -5.47
C ALA A 99 -19.04 -2.99 -4.30
N THR A 100 -20.27 -3.48 -4.54
CA THR A 100 -21.20 -3.93 -3.49
C THR A 100 -21.57 -5.41 -3.63
N THR A 101 -20.57 -6.25 -3.89
CA THR A 101 -20.74 -7.69 -4.02
C THR A 101 -21.13 -8.34 -2.68
N ASN A 102 -22.02 -9.32 -2.70
CA ASN A 102 -22.48 -10.06 -1.51
C ASN A 102 -22.96 -9.19 -0.34
N LEU A 103 -23.56 -8.01 -0.66
CA LEU A 103 -24.03 -7.03 0.33
C LEU A 103 -22.92 -6.39 1.17
N TRP A 104 -21.66 -6.52 0.75
CA TRP A 104 -20.52 -5.81 1.29
C TRP A 104 -20.05 -4.75 0.30
N TYR A 105 -19.73 -3.56 0.80
CA TYR A 105 -18.93 -2.60 0.04
C TYR A 105 -17.45 -2.98 0.14
N HIS A 106 -16.87 -3.31 -1.00
CA HIS A 106 -15.46 -3.65 -1.17
C HIS A 106 -14.64 -2.38 -1.38
N THR A 107 -13.78 -2.05 -0.43
CA THR A 107 -13.03 -0.79 -0.48
C THR A 107 -11.89 -0.78 -1.50
N GLY A 108 -11.46 -1.94 -1.95
CA GLY A 108 -10.25 -2.10 -2.77
C GLY A 108 -8.94 -1.91 -1.99
N ASP A 109 -9.01 -1.76 -0.69
CA ASP A 109 -7.85 -1.62 0.20
C ASP A 109 -7.69 -2.89 1.05
N LEU A 110 -6.46 -3.38 1.19
CA LEU A 110 -6.12 -4.56 1.96
C LEU A 110 -5.62 -4.18 3.35
N GLY A 111 -5.98 -4.97 4.33
CA GLY A 111 -5.54 -4.82 5.70
C GLY A 111 -5.42 -6.13 6.44
N ARG A 112 -5.03 -6.02 7.68
CA ARG A 112 -5.05 -7.12 8.65
C ARG A 112 -5.58 -6.62 9.98
N ARG A 113 -6.13 -7.52 10.78
CA ARG A 113 -6.56 -7.25 12.16
C ARG A 113 -5.70 -8.09 13.10
N ASP A 114 -5.23 -7.51 14.18
CA ASP A 114 -4.54 -8.28 15.22
C ASP A 114 -5.52 -8.92 16.21
N GLU A 115 -4.97 -9.69 17.17
CA GLU A 115 -5.77 -10.38 18.19
C GLU A 115 -6.47 -9.43 19.17
N ASP A 116 -5.96 -8.19 19.33
CA ASP A 116 -6.58 -7.17 20.18
C ASP A 116 -7.67 -6.38 19.43
N GLY A 117 -7.89 -6.68 18.15
CA GLY A 117 -8.90 -6.04 17.32
C GLY A 117 -8.46 -4.75 16.63
N ASP A 118 -7.18 -4.39 16.71
CA ASP A 118 -6.63 -3.25 15.97
C ASP A 118 -6.42 -3.58 14.49
N TRP A 119 -6.78 -2.62 13.64
CA TRP A 119 -6.72 -2.76 12.19
C TRP A 119 -5.52 -2.01 11.62
N PHE A 120 -4.87 -2.63 10.62
CA PHE A 120 -3.67 -2.11 9.98
C PHE A 120 -3.84 -2.12 8.47
N PHE A 121 -3.49 -1.01 7.82
CA PHE A 121 -3.43 -0.97 6.36
C PHE A 121 -2.22 -1.77 5.86
N VAL A 122 -2.41 -2.51 4.77
CA VAL A 122 -1.34 -3.29 4.13
C VAL A 122 -1.00 -2.71 2.75
N ASP A 123 -1.99 -2.59 1.87
CA ASP A 123 -1.81 -2.02 0.53
C ASP A 123 -3.17 -1.84 -0.17
N ARG A 124 -3.15 -1.33 -1.39
CA ARG A 124 -4.29 -1.43 -2.29
C ARG A 124 -4.31 -2.78 -2.98
N LYS A 125 -5.49 -3.39 -3.10
CA LYS A 125 -5.68 -4.67 -3.81
C LYS A 125 -5.13 -4.62 -5.23
N ALA A 126 -5.34 -3.50 -5.94
CA ALA A 126 -4.83 -3.28 -7.30
C ALA A 126 -3.31 -3.06 -7.39
N ASP A 127 -2.64 -2.74 -6.30
CA ASP A 127 -1.19 -2.44 -6.25
C ASP A 127 -0.38 -3.58 -5.64
N PHE A 128 -1.04 -4.60 -5.09
CA PHE A 128 -0.42 -5.79 -4.53
C PHE A 128 0.33 -6.57 -5.62
N ILE A 129 1.53 -7.03 -5.32
CA ILE A 129 2.40 -7.70 -6.29
C ILE A 129 2.46 -9.19 -5.96
N ARG A 130 1.94 -10.03 -6.87
CA ARG A 130 2.08 -11.47 -6.72
C ARG A 130 3.43 -11.92 -7.23
N TYR A 131 4.35 -12.17 -6.30
CA TYR A 131 5.74 -12.47 -6.59
C TYR A 131 6.16 -13.82 -6.02
N LYS A 132 6.48 -14.80 -6.88
CA LYS A 132 6.96 -16.15 -6.52
C LYS A 132 6.09 -16.82 -5.45
N GLY A 133 4.79 -16.83 -5.67
CA GLY A 133 3.80 -17.42 -4.76
C GLY A 133 3.52 -16.58 -3.50
N ARG A 134 4.13 -15.39 -3.38
CA ARG A 134 3.92 -14.47 -2.26
C ARG A 134 3.11 -13.26 -2.69
N ASN A 135 2.33 -12.77 -1.78
CA ASN A 135 1.66 -11.48 -1.92
C ASN A 135 2.55 -10.41 -1.28
N VAL A 136 3.18 -9.58 -2.11
CA VAL A 136 4.12 -8.53 -1.69
C VAL A 136 3.42 -7.18 -1.75
N SER A 137 3.43 -6.45 -0.64
CA SER A 137 2.92 -5.08 -0.58
C SER A 137 3.85 -4.14 -1.35
N SER A 138 3.29 -3.42 -2.31
CA SER A 138 4.01 -2.37 -3.02
C SER A 138 4.46 -1.26 -2.08
N PHE A 139 3.65 -0.93 -1.08
CA PHE A 139 3.96 0.04 -0.04
C PHE A 139 5.16 -0.40 0.82
N ALA A 140 5.26 -1.68 1.19
CA ALA A 140 6.40 -2.20 1.94
C ALA A 140 7.70 -2.14 1.13
N VAL A 141 7.64 -2.44 -0.17
CA VAL A 141 8.79 -2.28 -1.08
C VAL A 141 9.19 -0.81 -1.19
N GLU A 142 8.22 0.11 -1.33
CA GLU A 142 8.48 1.56 -1.37
C GLU A 142 9.12 2.06 -0.09
N ALA A 143 8.69 1.58 1.06
CA ALA A 143 9.30 1.93 2.35
C ALA A 143 10.76 1.46 2.42
N ALA A 144 11.07 0.24 1.96
CA ALA A 144 12.43 -0.28 1.92
C ALA A 144 13.34 0.51 0.98
N VAL A 145 12.87 0.80 -0.24
CA VAL A 145 13.62 1.59 -1.23
C VAL A 145 13.76 3.06 -0.78
N GLY A 146 12.69 3.64 -0.26
CA GLY A 146 12.65 5.02 0.23
C GLY A 146 13.54 5.30 1.44
N ALA A 147 13.95 4.24 2.17
CA ALA A 147 14.92 4.36 3.26
C ALA A 147 16.34 4.70 2.76
N HIS A 148 16.63 4.53 1.47
CA HIS A 148 17.94 4.89 0.91
C HIS A 148 18.14 6.41 0.90
N PRO A 149 19.30 6.93 1.40
CA PRO A 149 19.52 8.36 1.58
C PRO A 149 19.36 9.22 0.31
N ALA A 150 19.69 8.67 -0.87
CA ALA A 150 19.61 9.38 -2.14
C ALA A 150 18.19 9.42 -2.74
N VAL A 151 17.25 8.62 -2.23
CA VAL A 151 15.87 8.54 -2.76
C VAL A 151 15.03 9.68 -2.21
N ALA A 152 14.39 10.43 -3.09
CA ALA A 152 13.39 11.43 -2.74
C ALA A 152 12.01 10.80 -2.61
N GLU A 153 11.63 10.02 -3.60
CA GLU A 153 10.39 9.26 -3.64
C GLU A 153 10.49 8.06 -4.60
N CYS A 154 9.63 7.08 -4.43
CA CYS A 154 9.59 5.94 -5.33
C CYS A 154 8.17 5.39 -5.44
N ALA A 155 7.93 4.60 -6.49
CA ALA A 155 6.69 3.87 -6.68
C ALA A 155 7.00 2.45 -7.14
N ALA A 156 6.54 1.45 -6.38
CA ALA A 156 6.66 0.05 -6.69
C ALA A 156 5.39 -0.48 -7.36
N HIS A 157 5.56 -1.32 -8.35
CA HIS A 157 4.46 -2.02 -9.02
C HIS A 157 4.91 -3.35 -9.62
N GLY A 158 3.95 -4.23 -9.85
CA GLY A 158 4.21 -5.47 -10.57
C GLY A 158 4.36 -5.23 -12.07
N VAL A 159 5.33 -5.92 -12.68
CA VAL A 159 5.43 -6.11 -14.13
C VAL A 159 5.23 -7.58 -14.40
N ARG A 160 4.39 -7.92 -15.40
CA ARG A 160 4.09 -9.30 -15.73
C ARG A 160 5.38 -10.11 -15.93
N SER A 161 5.47 -11.23 -15.22
CA SER A 161 6.61 -12.13 -15.39
C SER A 161 6.58 -12.75 -16.80
N ALA A 162 7.77 -12.81 -17.43
CA ALA A 162 7.93 -13.53 -18.70
C ALA A 162 8.05 -15.05 -18.49
N GLU A 163 8.35 -15.49 -17.28
CA GLU A 163 8.66 -16.88 -16.95
C GLU A 163 7.48 -17.63 -16.31
N LEU A 164 6.62 -16.90 -15.59
CA LEU A 164 5.53 -17.49 -14.80
C LEU A 164 4.20 -16.81 -15.11
N GLU A 165 3.23 -17.60 -15.56
CA GLU A 165 1.87 -17.16 -15.79
C GLU A 165 1.22 -16.76 -14.44
N HIS A 166 0.49 -15.67 -14.43
CA HIS A 166 -0.18 -15.09 -13.25
C HIS A 166 0.74 -14.52 -12.15
N GLU A 167 2.04 -14.42 -12.38
CA GLU A 167 2.97 -13.76 -11.46
C GLU A 167 3.55 -12.47 -12.04
N ALA A 168 4.06 -11.63 -11.13
CA ALA A 168 4.69 -10.37 -11.48
C ALA A 168 6.10 -10.28 -10.88
N GLU A 169 6.98 -9.60 -11.58
CA GLU A 169 8.26 -9.17 -11.06
C GLU A 169 8.13 -7.75 -10.49
N ILE A 170 8.90 -7.46 -9.46
CA ILE A 170 8.87 -6.15 -8.81
C ILE A 170 9.64 -5.14 -9.65
N LYS A 171 8.98 -4.07 -10.05
CA LYS A 171 9.60 -2.88 -10.63
C LYS A 171 9.43 -1.68 -9.72
N VAL A 172 10.50 -0.88 -9.57
CA VAL A 172 10.46 0.37 -8.83
C VAL A 172 10.89 1.52 -9.74
N CYS A 173 10.04 2.55 -9.83
CA CYS A 173 10.37 3.83 -10.43
C CYS A 173 10.82 4.78 -9.31
N VAL A 174 11.99 5.39 -9.45
CA VAL A 174 12.69 6.12 -8.38
C VAL A 174 13.00 7.54 -8.82
N VAL A 175 12.63 8.51 -8.01
CA VAL A 175 13.08 9.90 -8.12
C VAL A 175 14.17 10.14 -7.09
N LEU A 176 15.32 10.62 -7.53
CA LEU A 176 16.43 10.93 -6.66
C LEU A 176 16.33 12.34 -6.08
N LYS A 177 16.91 12.54 -4.91
CA LYS A 177 17.07 13.89 -4.34
C LYS A 177 17.97 14.75 -5.24
N PRO A 178 17.75 16.08 -5.27
CA PRO A 178 18.58 16.98 -6.07
C PRO A 178 20.08 16.81 -5.79
N GLY A 179 20.86 16.63 -6.84
CA GLY A 179 22.30 16.45 -6.77
C GLY A 179 22.78 15.07 -6.30
N GLN A 180 21.86 14.15 -6.02
CA GLN A 180 22.22 12.77 -5.67
C GLN A 180 22.28 11.88 -6.91
N THR A 181 23.18 10.90 -6.87
CA THR A 181 23.30 9.83 -7.85
C THR A 181 23.50 8.50 -7.13
N VAL A 182 22.91 7.44 -7.63
CA VAL A 182 23.07 6.08 -7.13
C VAL A 182 22.95 5.11 -8.30
N ALA A 183 23.77 4.06 -8.33
CA ALA A 183 23.61 3.01 -9.33
C ALA A 183 22.39 2.13 -8.97
N PRO A 184 21.62 1.63 -9.96
CA PRO A 184 20.47 0.78 -9.68
C PRO A 184 20.87 -0.50 -8.92
N GLU A 185 22.05 -1.05 -9.19
CA GLU A 185 22.60 -2.20 -8.46
C GLU A 185 22.86 -1.88 -6.98
N GLU A 186 23.39 -0.68 -6.68
CA GLU A 186 23.63 -0.22 -5.31
C GLU A 186 22.32 -0.09 -4.54
N LEU A 187 21.27 0.44 -5.17
CA LEU A 187 19.95 0.53 -4.59
C LEU A 187 19.35 -0.85 -4.31
N ALA A 188 19.47 -1.80 -5.26
CA ALA A 188 19.00 -3.17 -5.08
C ALA A 188 19.76 -3.87 -3.94
N ARG A 189 21.08 -3.65 -3.83
CA ARG A 189 21.92 -4.17 -2.75
C ARG A 189 21.50 -3.60 -1.40
N PHE A 190 21.27 -2.29 -1.32
CA PHE A 190 20.78 -1.65 -0.10
C PHE A 190 19.48 -2.29 0.40
N VAL A 191 18.52 -2.53 -0.49
CA VAL A 191 17.27 -3.22 -0.14
C VAL A 191 17.54 -4.65 0.31
N ASN A 192 18.44 -5.38 -0.36
CA ASN A 192 18.80 -6.76 0.02
C ASN A 192 19.44 -6.85 1.42
N ASP A 193 20.21 -5.83 1.80
CA ASP A 193 20.93 -5.80 3.07
C ASP A 193 20.06 -5.31 4.25
N THR A 194 18.99 -4.54 3.97
CA THR A 194 18.20 -3.86 5.00
C THR A 194 16.76 -4.32 5.11
N ALA A 195 16.27 -5.11 4.14
CA ALA A 195 14.89 -5.57 4.07
C ALA A 195 14.80 -7.06 3.69
N PRO A 196 13.62 -7.68 3.80
CA PRO A 196 13.43 -9.04 3.33
C PRO A 196 13.83 -9.22 1.85
N TYR A 197 14.53 -10.27 1.52
CA TYR A 197 15.06 -10.55 0.18
C TYR A 197 14.01 -10.48 -0.94
N PHE A 198 12.76 -10.77 -0.64
CA PHE A 198 11.65 -10.73 -1.58
C PHE A 198 11.10 -9.32 -1.83
N PHE A 199 11.67 -8.28 -1.20
CA PHE A 199 11.42 -6.87 -1.53
C PHE A 199 12.42 -6.32 -2.54
N VAL A 200 13.50 -7.07 -2.82
CA VAL A 200 14.53 -6.64 -3.79
C VAL A 200 13.90 -6.52 -5.18
N PRO A 201 13.91 -5.32 -5.80
CA PRO A 201 13.31 -5.13 -7.11
C PRO A 201 14.16 -5.82 -8.18
N ARG A 202 13.49 -6.54 -9.10
CA ARG A 202 14.14 -7.00 -10.32
C ARG A 202 14.42 -5.83 -11.26
N TYR A 203 13.50 -4.88 -11.33
CA TYR A 203 13.59 -3.76 -12.26
C TYR A 203 13.67 -2.44 -11.48
N VAL A 204 14.67 -1.61 -11.85
CA VAL A 204 14.81 -0.25 -11.32
C VAL A 204 14.84 0.73 -12.49
N GLU A 205 14.07 1.79 -12.41
CA GLU A 205 14.07 2.87 -13.39
C GLU A 205 14.10 4.22 -12.68
N PHE A 206 15.13 5.02 -12.98
CA PHE A 206 15.15 6.40 -12.48
C PHE A 206 14.31 7.30 -13.38
N VAL A 207 13.50 8.12 -12.77
CA VAL A 207 12.57 9.04 -13.43
C VAL A 207 12.71 10.44 -12.83
N GLU A 208 12.39 11.46 -13.61
CA GLU A 208 12.41 12.85 -13.12
C GLU A 208 11.25 13.11 -12.16
N GLU A 209 10.07 12.55 -12.47
CA GLU A 209 8.87 12.67 -11.66
C GLU A 209 7.98 11.44 -11.75
N LEU A 210 7.15 11.21 -10.73
CA LEU A 210 6.10 10.19 -10.73
C LEU A 210 4.77 10.79 -11.24
N PRO A 211 4.00 10.07 -12.07
CA PRO A 211 2.70 10.53 -12.53
C PRO A 211 1.72 10.65 -11.35
N ARG A 212 1.04 11.79 -11.24
CA ARG A 212 0.15 12.10 -10.11
C ARG A 212 -1.25 12.49 -10.56
N THR A 213 -2.21 12.23 -9.68
CA THR A 213 -3.54 12.82 -9.75
C THR A 213 -3.48 14.32 -9.35
N PRO A 214 -4.54 15.12 -9.63
CA PRO A 214 -4.64 16.49 -9.11
C PRO A 214 -4.55 16.57 -7.56
N THR A 215 -4.86 15.49 -6.87
CA THR A 215 -4.73 15.37 -5.40
C THR A 215 -3.39 14.81 -4.95
N ALA A 216 -2.36 14.89 -5.79
CA ALA A 216 -0.97 14.46 -5.55
C ALA A 216 -0.75 12.95 -5.30
N ARG A 217 -1.74 12.09 -5.56
CA ARG A 217 -1.58 10.62 -5.45
C ARG A 217 -0.84 10.09 -6.67
N VAL A 218 0.13 9.19 -6.45
CA VAL A 218 0.84 8.50 -7.54
C VAL A 218 -0.11 7.60 -8.32
N GLN A 219 -0.09 7.73 -9.64
CA GLN A 219 -0.90 6.92 -10.56
C GLN A 219 -0.12 5.68 -11.01
N LYS A 220 0.00 4.67 -10.12
CA LYS A 220 0.76 3.44 -10.39
C LYS A 220 0.28 2.71 -11.65
N TYR A 221 -1.01 2.81 -12.00
CA TYR A 221 -1.51 2.21 -13.23
C TYR A 221 -0.78 2.71 -14.48
N ARG A 222 -0.44 4.02 -14.55
CA ARG A 222 0.34 4.58 -15.66
C ARG A 222 1.76 4.02 -15.72
N LEU A 223 2.35 3.73 -14.57
CA LEU A 223 3.69 3.10 -14.51
C LEU A 223 3.60 1.65 -14.97
N ARG A 224 2.54 0.92 -14.58
CA ARG A 224 2.28 -0.45 -15.06
C ARG A 224 2.07 -0.48 -16.58
N ASP A 225 1.24 0.41 -17.12
CA ASP A 225 0.96 0.50 -18.57
C ASP A 225 2.22 0.80 -19.39
N ARG A 226 3.15 1.59 -18.81
CA ARG A 226 4.44 1.89 -19.43
C ARG A 226 5.37 0.67 -19.47
N GLY A 227 5.22 -0.27 -18.54
CA GLY A 227 5.97 -1.52 -18.49
C GLY A 227 7.48 -1.33 -18.33
N ILE A 228 8.26 -2.17 -19.01
CA ILE A 228 9.73 -2.10 -19.06
C ILE A 228 10.13 -1.17 -20.21
N THR A 229 11.00 -0.21 -19.92
CA THR A 229 11.52 0.75 -20.91
C THR A 229 13.01 0.51 -21.18
N PRO A 230 13.61 1.10 -22.23
CA PRO A 230 15.05 1.02 -22.43
C PRO A 230 15.89 1.62 -21.30
N ALA A 231 15.33 2.47 -20.45
CA ALA A 231 15.99 3.05 -19.28
C ALA A 231 15.85 2.16 -18.02
N THR A 232 15.10 1.07 -18.11
CA THR A 232 14.90 0.15 -16.98
C THR A 232 16.10 -0.77 -16.83
N TRP A 233 16.77 -0.73 -15.68
CA TRP A 233 17.78 -1.71 -15.30
C TRP A 233 17.10 -3.03 -14.90
N ASP A 234 17.68 -4.15 -15.34
CA ASP A 234 17.25 -5.52 -15.01
C ASP A 234 18.32 -6.21 -14.18
N ALA A 235 18.02 -6.52 -12.93
CA ALA A 235 18.91 -7.21 -12.00
C ALA A 235 19.40 -8.57 -12.55
N VAL A 236 18.53 -9.33 -13.21
CA VAL A 236 18.86 -10.64 -13.78
C VAL A 236 19.81 -10.47 -14.95
N ALA A 237 19.53 -9.54 -15.87
CA ALA A 237 20.40 -9.26 -17.01
C ALA A 237 21.77 -8.71 -16.58
N ALA A 238 21.83 -7.97 -15.47
CA ALA A 238 23.05 -7.46 -14.88
C ALA A 238 23.84 -8.49 -14.05
N GLY A 239 23.32 -9.70 -13.87
CA GLY A 239 23.96 -10.75 -13.05
C GLY A 239 23.91 -10.48 -11.55
N PHE A 240 22.98 -9.63 -11.08
CA PHE A 240 22.81 -9.36 -9.66
C PHE A 240 22.23 -10.58 -8.93
N VAL A 241 22.87 -10.97 -7.83
CA VAL A 241 22.47 -12.12 -7.01
C VAL A 241 21.81 -11.62 -5.72
N VAL A 242 20.58 -12.05 -5.50
CA VAL A 242 19.84 -11.79 -4.25
C VAL A 242 20.27 -12.79 -3.19
N HIS A 243 20.74 -12.31 -2.06
CA HIS A 243 21.07 -13.12 -0.89
C HIS A 243 19.84 -13.33 -0.02
N ARG A 244 19.62 -14.59 0.46
CA ARG A 244 18.51 -14.99 1.32
C ARG A 244 18.89 -14.96 2.78
#